data_ce57dd1e6ef06928725d6e33dea3a3b0
#
_entry.id   ce57dd1e6ef06928725d6e33dea3a3b0
#
_cell.length_a   1.000
_cell.length_b   1.000
_cell.length_c   1.000
_cell.angle_alpha   90.00
_cell.angle_beta   90.00
_cell.angle_gamma   90.00
#
_symmetry.space_group_name_H-M   'P 1'
#
loop_
_entity.id
_entity.type
_entity.pdbx_description
1 polymer ?
#
loop_
_entity_poly.entity_id
_entity_poly.type
_entity_poly.pdbx_seq_one_letter_code
_entity_poly.pdbx_strand_id
1 'polypeptide(L)'
;HDNTTLKAWLATANPGELAKAKAMLGLNKEEGYVRGVIRAALGSVARLTIIPMADWLELGPEARINAPGIGTGNWQWRAEEGFDTPALARQMRSLCAVFARCSAPEPEQEKQPVQPFTHGAFLALCADQLGRPAAQLTPEADFAELGVDSFDKVGLALAIEDTFGAVISDEDLIDVKTVGQMEYLVEYLLK
;
A
#
# COMPACT_ATOMS: atom_id res chain seq x y z
N HIS A 1 -15.99 7.38 5.23
CA HIS A 1 -16.79 7.00 4.04
C HIS A 1 -18.13 7.73 3.95
N ASP A 2 -18.69 8.22 5.06
CA ASP A 2 -19.99 8.92 5.10
C ASP A 2 -19.92 10.37 4.64
N ASN A 3 -18.73 10.95 4.62
CA ASN A 3 -18.55 12.32 4.16
C ASN A 3 -18.70 12.41 2.63
N THR A 4 -19.18 13.56 2.16
CA THR A 4 -19.04 13.91 0.74
C THR A 4 -17.57 14.24 0.43
N THR A 5 -17.22 14.32 -0.87
CA THR A 5 -15.87 14.76 -1.25
C THR A 5 -15.62 16.21 -0.84
N LEU A 6 -14.37 16.58 -0.60
CA LEU A 6 -13.99 17.96 -0.26
C LEU A 6 -14.45 18.96 -1.31
N LYS A 7 -14.33 18.62 -2.59
CA LYS A 7 -14.79 19.49 -3.70
C LYS A 7 -16.29 19.72 -3.66
N ALA A 8 -17.08 18.68 -3.41
CA ALA A 8 -18.52 18.80 -3.25
C ALA A 8 -18.90 19.61 -2.03
N TRP A 9 -18.24 19.40 -0.90
CA TRP A 9 -18.47 20.20 0.33
C TRP A 9 -18.15 21.67 0.09
N LEU A 10 -17.01 22.00 -0.51
CA LEU A 10 -16.61 23.37 -0.81
C LEU A 10 -17.61 24.11 -1.72
N ALA A 11 -18.31 23.36 -2.60
CA ALA A 11 -19.32 23.92 -3.50
C ALA A 11 -20.68 24.14 -2.82
N THR A 12 -21.00 23.38 -1.78
CA THR A 12 -22.35 23.36 -1.16
C THR A 12 -22.39 23.83 0.30
N ALA A 13 -21.22 24.05 0.92
CA ALA A 13 -21.13 24.48 2.31
C ALA A 13 -21.78 25.86 2.53
N ASN A 14 -22.32 26.04 3.73
CA ASN A 14 -22.85 27.34 4.17
C ASN A 14 -21.78 28.43 4.01
N PRO A 15 -22.09 29.59 3.44
CA PRO A 15 -21.11 30.67 3.21
C PRO A 15 -20.33 31.08 4.47
N GLY A 16 -20.99 31.08 5.63
CA GLY A 16 -20.35 31.40 6.90
C GLY A 16 -19.34 30.34 7.36
N GLU A 17 -19.69 29.06 7.19
CA GLU A 17 -18.77 27.94 7.48
C GLU A 17 -17.59 27.94 6.52
N LEU A 18 -17.85 28.15 5.24
CA LEU A 18 -16.80 28.24 4.23
C LEU A 18 -15.83 29.41 4.51
N ALA A 19 -16.36 30.58 4.90
CA ALA A 19 -15.52 31.71 5.28
C ALA A 19 -14.64 31.40 6.50
N LYS A 20 -15.19 30.75 7.53
CA LYS A 20 -14.43 30.29 8.69
C LYS A 20 -13.33 29.29 8.29
N ALA A 21 -13.69 28.29 7.49
CA ALA A 21 -12.72 27.29 7.02
C ALA A 21 -11.58 27.95 6.25
N LYS A 22 -11.88 28.89 5.33
CA LYS A 22 -10.89 29.63 4.58
C LYS A 22 -9.94 30.41 5.50
N ALA A 23 -10.47 31.10 6.49
CA ALA A 23 -9.67 31.86 7.44
C ALA A 23 -8.82 30.97 8.34
N MET A 24 -9.41 29.92 8.93
CA MET A 24 -8.72 29.03 9.87
C MET A 24 -7.64 28.18 9.21
N LEU A 25 -7.90 27.68 8.00
CA LEU A 25 -7.00 26.77 7.29
C LEU A 25 -6.09 27.47 6.29
N GLY A 26 -6.21 28.80 6.17
CA GLY A 26 -5.40 29.59 5.23
C GLY A 26 -5.66 29.22 3.77
N LEU A 27 -6.92 28.87 3.42
CA LEU A 27 -7.24 28.40 2.07
C LEU A 27 -7.17 29.57 1.08
N ASN A 28 -6.49 29.36 -0.02
CA ASN A 28 -6.33 30.34 -1.09
C ASN A 28 -6.54 29.72 -2.47
N LYS A 29 -6.70 30.56 -3.51
CA LYS A 29 -6.94 30.09 -4.87
C LYS A 29 -5.69 29.57 -5.58
N GLU A 30 -4.53 30.04 -5.19
CA GLU A 30 -3.26 29.67 -5.83
C GLU A 30 -2.90 28.22 -5.52
N GLU A 31 -3.05 27.80 -4.25
CA GLU A 31 -2.87 26.41 -3.83
C GLU A 31 -4.01 25.51 -4.30
N GLY A 32 -5.23 26.04 -4.39
CA GLY A 32 -6.47 25.29 -4.55
C GLY A 32 -7.09 24.93 -3.20
N TYR A 33 -8.42 25.11 -3.09
CA TYR A 33 -9.10 24.94 -1.81
C TYR A 33 -9.07 23.49 -1.29
N VAL A 34 -9.22 22.50 -2.16
CA VAL A 34 -9.13 21.08 -1.78
C VAL A 34 -7.74 20.77 -1.24
N ARG A 35 -6.70 21.18 -1.95
CA ARG A 35 -5.30 20.99 -1.53
C ARG A 35 -5.00 21.68 -0.21
N GLY A 36 -5.51 22.89 -0.01
CA GLY A 36 -5.36 23.60 1.26
C GLY A 36 -5.98 22.88 2.43
N VAL A 37 -7.14 22.23 2.25
CA VAL A 37 -7.75 21.38 3.30
C VAL A 37 -6.89 20.14 3.56
N ILE A 38 -6.40 19.47 2.51
CA ILE A 38 -5.49 18.32 2.65
C ILE A 38 -4.22 18.72 3.41
N ARG A 39 -3.60 19.84 3.02
CA ARG A 39 -2.42 20.40 3.71
C ARG A 39 -2.72 20.66 5.20
N ALA A 40 -3.86 21.27 5.50
CA ALA A 40 -4.24 21.55 6.88
C ALA A 40 -4.47 20.27 7.70
N ALA A 41 -5.07 19.23 7.09
CA ALA A 41 -5.23 17.93 7.72
C ALA A 41 -3.89 17.26 8.02
N LEU A 42 -2.95 17.28 7.07
CA LEU A 42 -1.59 16.76 7.26
C LEU A 42 -0.79 17.56 8.28
N GLY A 43 -0.98 18.88 8.37
CA GLY A 43 -0.35 19.77 9.36
C GLY A 43 -1.01 19.73 10.75
N SER A 44 -2.07 18.94 10.95
CA SER A 44 -2.76 18.83 12.23
C SER A 44 -1.94 18.06 13.26
N VAL A 45 -2.32 18.18 14.54
CA VAL A 45 -1.74 17.40 15.64
C VAL A 45 -2.19 15.93 15.69
N ALA A 46 -3.10 15.53 14.80
CA ALA A 46 -3.62 14.16 14.75
C ALA A 46 -2.49 13.17 14.42
N ARG A 47 -2.39 12.10 15.19
CA ARG A 47 -1.38 11.05 14.95
C ARG A 47 -1.61 10.32 13.62
N LEU A 48 -2.87 10.14 13.22
CA LEU A 48 -3.27 9.51 11.98
C LEU A 48 -4.11 10.47 11.17
N THR A 49 -3.81 10.62 9.90
CA THR A 49 -4.60 11.39 8.93
C THR A 49 -4.95 10.48 7.76
N ILE A 50 -6.24 10.31 7.50
CA ILE A 50 -6.74 9.51 6.38
C ILE A 50 -7.40 10.47 5.39
N ILE A 51 -6.91 10.49 4.17
CA ILE A 51 -7.41 11.34 3.08
C ILE A 51 -7.92 10.42 1.98
N PRO A 52 -9.23 10.47 1.65
CA PRO A 52 -9.78 9.67 0.58
C PRO A 52 -9.11 9.95 -0.77
N MET A 53 -8.96 8.91 -1.59
CA MET A 53 -8.38 9.08 -2.93
C MET A 53 -9.20 10.04 -3.80
N ALA A 54 -10.53 10.05 -3.65
CA ALA A 54 -11.40 11.00 -4.32
C ALA A 54 -11.04 12.47 -4.05
N ASP A 55 -10.53 12.78 -2.85
CA ASP A 55 -10.09 14.13 -2.50
C ASP A 55 -8.70 14.45 -3.08
N TRP A 56 -7.77 13.47 -3.10
CA TRP A 56 -6.49 13.64 -3.80
C TRP A 56 -6.65 13.88 -5.31
N LEU A 57 -7.66 13.26 -5.91
CA LEU A 57 -8.03 13.41 -7.32
C LEU A 57 -8.94 14.61 -7.57
N GLU A 58 -9.31 15.36 -6.54
CA GLU A 58 -10.21 16.52 -6.60
C GLU A 58 -11.55 16.21 -7.29
N LEU A 59 -12.10 15.02 -7.05
CA LEU A 59 -13.37 14.57 -7.67
C LEU A 59 -14.58 15.18 -6.97
N GLY A 60 -15.66 15.32 -7.73
CA GLY A 60 -16.93 15.86 -7.27
C GLY A 60 -17.79 14.86 -6.49
N PRO A 61 -19.10 15.16 -6.33
CA PRO A 61 -20.03 14.32 -5.55
C PRO A 61 -20.22 12.91 -6.12
N GLU A 62 -19.91 12.70 -7.39
CA GLU A 62 -19.97 11.41 -8.10
C GLU A 62 -19.03 10.37 -7.49
N ALA A 63 -17.96 10.82 -6.83
CA ALA A 63 -16.98 9.95 -6.17
C ALA A 63 -17.31 9.69 -4.69
N ARG A 64 -18.51 10.06 -4.21
CA ARG A 64 -18.92 9.75 -2.84
C ARG A 64 -19.10 8.25 -2.66
N ILE A 65 -18.52 7.71 -1.59
CA ILE A 65 -18.53 6.27 -1.32
C ILE A 65 -19.86 5.83 -0.70
N ASN A 66 -20.34 6.57 0.32
CA ASN A 66 -21.54 6.22 1.07
C ASN A 66 -22.37 7.46 1.36
N ALA A 67 -23.70 7.35 1.23
CA ALA A 67 -24.67 8.35 1.64
C ALA A 67 -25.56 7.74 2.73
N PRO A 68 -25.40 8.16 4.00
CA PRO A 68 -26.21 7.65 5.11
C PRO A 68 -27.70 7.83 4.85
N GLY A 69 -28.49 6.80 5.17
CA GLY A 69 -29.95 6.78 4.98
C GLY A 69 -30.41 6.43 3.55
N ILE A 70 -29.50 6.19 2.62
CA ILE A 70 -29.82 5.73 1.26
C ILE A 70 -29.48 4.23 1.17
N GLY A 71 -30.49 3.40 0.85
CA GLY A 71 -30.36 1.94 0.83
C GLY A 71 -29.68 1.35 -0.41
N THR A 72 -29.44 2.15 -1.46
CA THR A 72 -28.89 1.67 -2.74
C THR A 72 -27.84 2.63 -3.29
N GLY A 73 -26.95 2.14 -4.17
CA GLY A 73 -25.95 2.96 -4.86
C GLY A 73 -24.68 3.27 -4.05
N ASN A 74 -24.62 2.85 -2.78
CA ASN A 74 -23.43 3.00 -1.94
C ASN A 74 -22.35 1.98 -2.27
N TRP A 75 -21.08 2.31 -1.99
CA TRP A 75 -19.91 1.43 -2.13
C TRP A 75 -19.60 0.99 -3.57
N GLN A 76 -20.14 1.68 -4.57
CA GLN A 76 -19.99 1.32 -5.98
C GLN A 76 -18.89 2.11 -6.68
N TRP A 77 -18.55 3.28 -6.16
CA TRP A 77 -17.52 4.11 -6.78
C TRP A 77 -16.17 3.35 -6.83
N ARG A 78 -15.49 3.48 -7.96
CA ARG A 78 -14.13 3.01 -8.18
C ARG A 78 -13.33 4.12 -8.85
N ALA A 79 -12.05 4.24 -8.51
CA ALA A 79 -11.15 5.11 -9.25
C ALA A 79 -11.01 4.61 -10.70
N GLU A 80 -10.85 5.53 -11.63
CA GLU A 80 -10.60 5.20 -13.03
C GLU A 80 -9.23 4.51 -13.17
N GLU A 81 -9.08 3.65 -14.16
CA GLU A 81 -7.81 3.00 -14.47
C GLU A 81 -6.71 4.06 -14.72
N GLY A 82 -5.52 3.85 -14.16
CA GLY A 82 -4.39 4.77 -14.29
C GLY A 82 -4.46 6.03 -13.40
N PHE A 83 -5.33 6.06 -12.39
CA PHE A 83 -5.37 7.16 -11.40
C PHE A 83 -4.07 7.29 -10.59
N ASP A 84 -3.33 6.22 -10.41
CA ASP A 84 -2.13 6.07 -9.59
C ASP A 84 -0.85 6.54 -10.30
N THR A 85 -0.91 7.69 -10.91
CA THR A 85 0.21 8.23 -11.68
C THR A 85 1.46 8.50 -10.82
N PRO A 86 2.66 8.37 -11.40
CA PRO A 86 3.90 8.78 -10.71
C PRO A 86 3.90 10.27 -10.30
N ALA A 87 3.17 11.12 -11.00
CA ALA A 87 3.03 12.54 -10.67
C ALA A 87 2.22 12.72 -9.37
N LEU A 88 1.09 12.04 -9.25
CA LEU A 88 0.28 12.04 -8.03
C LEU A 88 1.07 11.49 -6.83
N ALA A 89 1.74 10.36 -7.02
CA ALA A 89 2.56 9.75 -5.96
C ALA A 89 3.67 10.72 -5.47
N ARG A 90 4.37 11.41 -6.38
CA ARG A 90 5.37 12.43 -6.00
C ARG A 90 4.74 13.59 -5.24
N GLN A 91 3.57 14.07 -5.69
CA GLN A 91 2.85 15.16 -5.02
C GLN A 91 2.46 14.78 -3.58
N MET A 92 1.88 13.58 -3.40
CA MET A 92 1.51 13.06 -2.09
C MET A 92 2.73 12.92 -1.18
N ARG A 93 3.81 12.32 -1.67
CA ARG A 93 5.07 12.15 -0.94
C ARG A 93 5.66 13.50 -0.51
N SER A 94 5.74 14.47 -1.45
CA SER A 94 6.28 15.79 -1.15
C SER A 94 5.50 16.49 -0.05
N LEU A 95 4.17 16.44 -0.11
CA LEU A 95 3.33 17.07 0.89
C LEU A 95 3.43 16.34 2.25
N CYS A 96 3.45 15.03 2.27
CA CYS A 96 3.66 14.25 3.48
C CYS A 96 5.04 14.51 4.12
N ALA A 97 6.08 14.70 3.31
CA ALA A 97 7.43 14.98 3.79
C ALA A 97 7.51 16.33 4.51
N VAL A 98 6.84 17.37 4.01
CA VAL A 98 6.79 18.70 4.65
C VAL A 98 6.28 18.62 6.09
N PHE A 99 5.34 17.71 6.37
CA PHE A 99 4.73 17.55 7.69
C PHE A 99 5.29 16.34 8.47
N ALA A 100 6.42 15.78 8.04
CA ALA A 100 7.04 14.59 8.65
C ALA A 100 6.04 13.42 8.81
N ARG A 101 5.13 13.26 7.83
CA ARG A 101 4.09 12.23 7.79
C ARG A 101 4.47 10.99 6.98
N CYS A 102 5.58 11.01 6.30
CA CYS A 102 6.20 9.83 5.73
C CYS A 102 7.50 9.57 6.47
N SER A 103 7.83 8.32 6.65
CA SER A 103 9.20 7.93 6.95
C SER A 103 10.09 8.59 5.90
N ALA A 104 11.27 9.10 6.28
CA ALA A 104 12.30 9.39 5.29
C ALA A 104 12.30 8.19 4.33
N PRO A 105 12.44 8.39 3.00
CA PRO A 105 12.65 7.25 2.14
C PRO A 105 13.73 6.43 2.84
N GLU A 106 13.41 5.20 3.18
CA GLU A 106 14.50 4.28 3.54
C GLU A 106 15.52 4.50 2.43
N PRO A 107 16.78 4.80 2.77
CA PRO A 107 17.80 4.93 1.75
C PRO A 107 17.57 3.70 0.90
N GLU A 108 17.38 3.88 -0.44
CA GLU A 108 17.20 2.76 -1.34
C GLU A 108 18.23 1.76 -0.86
N GLN A 109 17.75 0.70 -0.17
CA GLN A 109 18.66 -0.33 0.29
C GLN A 109 19.33 -0.71 -1.00
N GLU A 110 20.63 -0.40 -1.14
CA GLU A 110 21.42 -0.88 -2.26
C GLU A 110 20.99 -2.33 -2.39
N LYS A 111 20.23 -2.64 -3.45
CA LYS A 111 19.71 -3.99 -3.65
C LYS A 111 20.89 -4.88 -3.41
N GLN A 112 20.88 -5.63 -2.31
CA GLN A 112 22.01 -6.49 -1.97
C GLN A 112 22.27 -7.30 -3.23
N PRO A 113 23.52 -7.44 -3.66
CA PRO A 113 23.83 -8.13 -4.89
C PRO A 113 23.14 -9.48 -4.83
N VAL A 114 22.24 -9.70 -5.80
CA VAL A 114 21.44 -10.91 -5.90
C VAL A 114 22.37 -12.10 -5.71
N GLN A 115 22.11 -12.88 -4.66
CA GLN A 115 22.94 -14.05 -4.38
C GLN A 115 22.67 -15.13 -5.44
N PRO A 116 23.69 -15.85 -5.92
CA PRO A 116 23.45 -16.97 -6.80
C PRO A 116 22.54 -18.00 -6.11
N PHE A 117 21.46 -18.37 -6.80
CA PHE A 117 20.55 -19.37 -6.28
C PHE A 117 21.27 -20.72 -6.18
N THR A 118 21.23 -21.31 -5.01
CA THR A 118 21.68 -22.68 -4.73
C THR A 118 20.72 -23.32 -3.75
N HIS A 119 20.56 -24.63 -3.81
CA HIS A 119 19.75 -25.39 -2.84
C HIS A 119 20.08 -25.04 -1.38
N GLY A 120 21.38 -24.97 -1.05
CA GLY A 120 21.81 -24.65 0.31
C GLY A 120 21.44 -23.23 0.75
N ALA A 121 21.57 -22.23 -0.14
CA ALA A 121 21.21 -20.86 0.15
C ALA A 121 19.69 -20.72 0.31
N PHE A 122 18.91 -21.41 -0.53
CA PHE A 122 17.46 -21.45 -0.44
C PHE A 122 16.98 -22.05 0.90
N LEU A 123 17.52 -23.23 1.29
CA LEU A 123 17.16 -23.85 2.57
C LEU A 123 17.58 -22.99 3.78
N ALA A 124 18.72 -22.31 3.71
CA ALA A 124 19.16 -21.40 4.76
C ALA A 124 18.20 -20.22 4.91
N LEU A 125 17.77 -19.63 3.80
CA LEU A 125 16.77 -18.56 3.78
C LEU A 125 15.43 -19.04 4.37
N CYS A 126 14.93 -20.20 3.92
CA CYS A 126 13.70 -20.79 4.47
C CYS A 126 13.80 -21.04 5.98
N ALA A 127 14.94 -21.56 6.45
CA ALA A 127 15.16 -21.83 7.88
C ALA A 127 15.11 -20.55 8.72
N ASP A 128 15.73 -19.48 8.23
CA ASP A 128 15.74 -18.15 8.87
C ASP A 128 14.33 -17.54 8.89
N GLN A 129 13.69 -17.46 7.75
CA GLN A 129 12.37 -16.82 7.61
C GLN A 129 11.26 -17.56 8.35
N LEU A 130 11.26 -18.88 8.32
CA LEU A 130 10.23 -19.70 8.96
C LEU A 130 10.57 -20.06 10.42
N GLY A 131 11.75 -19.71 10.89
CA GLY A 131 12.21 -20.06 12.25
C GLY A 131 12.26 -21.58 12.48
N ARG A 132 12.56 -22.37 11.43
CA ARG A 132 12.59 -23.84 11.46
C ARG A 132 13.99 -24.37 11.17
N PRO A 133 14.41 -25.44 11.85
CA PRO A 133 15.69 -26.07 11.52
C PRO A 133 15.71 -26.59 10.08
N ALA A 134 16.79 -26.39 9.34
CA ALA A 134 16.93 -26.85 7.96
C ALA A 134 16.68 -28.36 7.79
N ALA A 135 16.95 -29.16 8.83
CA ALA A 135 16.68 -30.62 8.83
C ALA A 135 15.18 -30.97 8.70
N GLN A 136 14.26 -30.05 8.99
CA GLN A 136 12.82 -30.20 8.82
C GLN A 136 12.31 -29.73 7.46
N LEU A 137 13.12 -29.02 6.70
CA LEU A 137 12.76 -28.41 5.41
C LEU A 137 13.15 -29.34 4.26
N THR A 138 12.64 -30.60 4.29
CA THR A 138 12.84 -31.52 3.18
C THR A 138 11.97 -31.11 1.98
N PRO A 139 12.27 -31.50 0.73
CA PRO A 139 11.46 -31.16 -0.43
C PRO A 139 9.99 -31.57 -0.30
N GLU A 140 9.69 -32.64 0.43
CA GLU A 140 8.35 -33.17 0.68
C GLU A 140 7.65 -32.50 1.86
N ALA A 141 8.38 -31.68 2.65
CA ALA A 141 7.82 -31.01 3.82
C ALA A 141 6.68 -30.08 3.41
N ASP A 142 5.48 -30.34 3.93
CA ASP A 142 4.29 -29.54 3.68
C ASP A 142 4.27 -28.30 4.59
N PHE A 143 4.04 -27.14 4.02
CA PHE A 143 3.99 -25.88 4.75
C PHE A 143 2.93 -25.86 5.84
N ALA A 144 1.76 -26.47 5.60
CA ALA A 144 0.69 -26.54 6.60
C ALA A 144 1.09 -27.44 7.78
N GLU A 145 1.78 -28.57 7.51
CA GLU A 145 2.29 -29.45 8.56
C GLU A 145 3.43 -28.78 9.38
N LEU A 146 4.21 -27.90 8.74
CA LEU A 146 5.21 -27.08 9.41
C LEU A 146 4.59 -25.91 10.20
N GLY A 147 3.27 -25.69 10.11
CA GLY A 147 2.59 -24.57 10.76
C GLY A 147 2.84 -23.22 10.08
N VAL A 148 3.20 -23.23 8.80
CA VAL A 148 3.43 -22.05 7.95
C VAL A 148 2.10 -21.59 7.39
N ASP A 149 1.66 -20.40 7.72
CA ASP A 149 0.41 -19.82 7.22
C ASP A 149 0.60 -19.02 5.92
N SER A 150 -0.48 -18.39 5.44
CA SER A 150 -0.44 -17.59 4.21
C SER A 150 0.46 -16.34 4.35
N PHE A 151 0.54 -15.75 5.53
CA PHE A 151 1.40 -14.60 5.80
C PHE A 151 2.87 -14.99 5.78
N ASP A 152 3.20 -16.14 6.38
CA ASP A 152 4.56 -16.68 6.36
C ASP A 152 5.03 -16.97 4.94
N LYS A 153 4.14 -17.50 4.09
CA LYS A 153 4.46 -17.74 2.67
C LYS A 153 4.73 -16.45 1.90
N VAL A 154 3.93 -15.40 2.13
CA VAL A 154 4.17 -14.09 1.51
C VAL A 154 5.49 -13.50 2.01
N GLY A 155 5.78 -13.59 3.31
CA GLY A 155 7.05 -13.17 3.87
C GLY A 155 8.24 -13.90 3.25
N LEU A 156 8.11 -15.22 3.05
CA LEU A 156 9.13 -16.03 2.38
C LEU A 156 9.32 -15.63 0.92
N ALA A 157 8.23 -15.37 0.17
CA ALA A 157 8.30 -14.91 -1.22
C ALA A 157 9.04 -13.59 -1.37
N LEU A 158 8.76 -12.62 -0.48
CA LEU A 158 9.47 -11.34 -0.45
C LEU A 158 10.96 -11.53 -0.15
N ALA A 159 11.30 -12.39 0.82
CA ALA A 159 12.70 -12.69 1.14
C ALA A 159 13.43 -13.39 -0.02
N ILE A 160 12.75 -14.24 -0.78
CA ILE A 160 13.26 -14.89 -2.00
C ILE A 160 13.52 -13.83 -3.09
N GLU A 161 12.58 -12.90 -3.31
CA GLU A 161 12.76 -11.80 -4.25
C GLU A 161 13.96 -10.94 -3.88
N ASP A 162 14.07 -10.52 -2.62
CA ASP A 162 15.17 -9.69 -2.14
C ASP A 162 16.53 -10.40 -2.23
N THR A 163 16.56 -11.72 -1.99
CA THR A 163 17.82 -12.49 -1.93
C THR A 163 18.27 -12.98 -3.30
N PHE A 164 17.34 -13.51 -4.09
CA PHE A 164 17.64 -14.21 -5.35
C PHE A 164 17.14 -13.47 -6.60
N GLY A 165 16.27 -12.46 -6.42
CA GLY A 165 15.66 -11.71 -7.52
C GLY A 165 14.49 -12.42 -8.21
N ALA A 166 13.99 -13.52 -7.66
CA ALA A 166 12.84 -14.25 -8.20
C ALA A 166 11.53 -13.63 -7.69
N VAL A 167 10.78 -12.97 -8.56
CA VAL A 167 9.47 -12.36 -8.24
C VAL A 167 8.39 -13.43 -8.32
N ILE A 168 7.79 -13.77 -7.19
CA ILE A 168 6.73 -14.77 -7.08
C ILE A 168 5.38 -14.06 -6.97
N SER A 169 4.44 -14.34 -7.87
CA SER A 169 3.11 -13.77 -7.83
C SER A 169 2.23 -14.41 -6.76
N ASP A 170 1.20 -13.69 -6.30
CA ASP A 170 0.21 -14.23 -5.35
C ASP A 170 -0.50 -15.47 -5.91
N GLU A 171 -0.73 -15.52 -7.23
CA GLU A 171 -1.36 -16.64 -7.90
C GLU A 171 -0.48 -17.90 -7.83
N ASP A 172 0.83 -17.75 -8.04
CA ASP A 172 1.79 -18.85 -7.93
C ASP A 172 1.88 -19.41 -6.49
N LEU A 173 1.80 -18.50 -5.48
CA LEU A 173 1.87 -18.89 -4.07
C LEU A 173 0.70 -19.76 -3.61
N ILE A 174 -0.49 -19.61 -4.20
CA ILE A 174 -1.69 -20.37 -3.84
C ILE A 174 -1.45 -21.88 -4.06
N ASP A 175 -0.80 -22.23 -5.15
CA ASP A 175 -0.60 -23.63 -5.57
C ASP A 175 0.61 -24.28 -4.91
N VAL A 176 1.53 -23.50 -4.32
CA VAL A 176 2.71 -24.02 -3.63
C VAL A 176 2.34 -24.56 -2.24
N LYS A 177 2.55 -25.85 -2.01
CA LYS A 177 2.24 -26.55 -0.76
C LYS A 177 3.47 -27.06 -0.03
N THR A 178 4.54 -27.37 -0.74
CA THR A 178 5.75 -27.95 -0.15
C THR A 178 6.98 -27.10 -0.41
N VAL A 179 8.01 -27.32 0.40
CA VAL A 179 9.32 -26.65 0.26
C VAL A 179 9.93 -26.92 -1.11
N GLY A 180 9.85 -28.14 -1.62
CA GLY A 180 10.36 -28.50 -2.94
C GLY A 180 9.59 -27.86 -4.09
N GLN A 181 8.27 -27.63 -3.94
CA GLN A 181 7.50 -26.88 -4.93
C GLN A 181 7.92 -25.41 -4.97
N MET A 182 8.17 -24.80 -3.82
CA MET A 182 8.69 -23.42 -3.74
C MET A 182 10.07 -23.34 -4.40
N GLU A 183 10.96 -24.25 -4.09
CA GLU A 183 12.29 -24.30 -4.68
C GLU A 183 12.24 -24.42 -6.21
N TYR A 184 11.41 -25.34 -6.71
CA TYR A 184 11.21 -25.53 -8.15
C TYR A 184 10.68 -24.26 -8.84
N LEU A 185 9.72 -23.58 -8.21
CA LEU A 185 9.16 -22.33 -8.71
C LEU A 185 10.25 -21.25 -8.82
N VAL A 186 11.07 -21.09 -7.78
CA VAL A 186 12.18 -20.13 -7.78
C VAL A 186 13.17 -20.44 -8.88
N GLU A 187 13.56 -21.72 -9.04
CA GLU A 187 14.45 -22.12 -10.15
C GLU A 187 13.86 -21.85 -11.53
N TYR A 188 12.56 -21.98 -11.66
CA TYR A 188 11.85 -21.72 -12.92
C TYR A 188 11.86 -20.23 -13.25
N LEU A 189 11.62 -19.37 -12.26
CA LEU A 189 11.55 -17.91 -12.43
C LEU A 189 12.94 -17.26 -12.68
N LEU A 190 14.02 -17.94 -12.30
CA LEU A 190 15.39 -17.45 -12.50
C LEU A 190 16.01 -17.88 -13.84
N LYS A 191 15.33 -18.67 -14.68
CA LYS A 191 15.78 -19.11 -16.01
C LYS A 191 15.36 -18.15 -17.10
#